data_e96c9944d64ea49dc3321417e6d5ed5f
#
_entry.id   e96c9944d64ea49dc3321417e6d5ed5f
#
_cell.length_a   1.000
_cell.length_b   1.000
_cell.length_c   1.000
_cell.angle_alpha   90.00
_cell.angle_beta   90.00
_cell.angle_gamma   90.00
#
_symmetry.space_group_name_H-M   'P 1'
#
loop_
_entity.id
_entity.type
_entity.pdbx_description
1 polymer ?
#
loop_
_entity_poly.entity_id
_entity_poly.type
_entity_poly.pdbx_seq_one_letter_code
_entity_poly.pdbx_strand_id
1 'polypeptide(L)'
;MGLLFDIKRYAINDGPGIRITLFLKGCPMSCVWCHNPEGIGKKPVKLYTRKKCIGCQTCVHACPEGALELTRSGIVTDETKCKMCGTCVEVCPACALEISGREWTVNEAMREIEKETAVMDRSEGGVTFCGGEPLMQPDFLLELLTRCGQEDIHRAVDTTLYASEEVVRRVIPLCDLFLVDLKLMDSEKHRHYCGVPNERVLENLR
;
A
#
# COMPACT_ATOMS: atom_id res chain seq x y z
N MET A 1 -14.11 3.33 -4.00
CA MET A 1 -13.02 2.46 -4.52
C MET A 1 -11.69 3.01 -4.07
N GLY A 2 -10.71 2.16 -3.81
CA GLY A 2 -9.36 2.53 -3.39
C GLY A 2 -8.29 1.70 -4.07
N LEU A 3 -7.06 2.17 -4.02
CA LEU A 3 -5.91 1.54 -4.64
C LEU A 3 -5.05 0.88 -3.56
N LEU A 4 -5.01 -0.46 -3.55
CA LEU A 4 -4.13 -1.26 -2.70
C LEU A 4 -2.96 -1.80 -3.52
N PHE A 5 -1.78 -1.91 -2.89
CA PHE A 5 -0.64 -2.52 -3.54
C PHE A 5 -0.27 -3.87 -2.92
N ASP A 6 -0.70 -4.15 -1.69
CA ASP A 6 -0.50 -5.44 -1.06
C ASP A 6 -1.57 -5.72 0.01
N ILE A 7 -1.75 -7.00 0.34
CA ILE A 7 -2.53 -7.49 1.49
C ILE A 7 -1.70 -8.56 2.19
N LYS A 8 -1.26 -8.28 3.41
CA LYS A 8 -0.48 -9.21 4.23
C LYS A 8 -1.36 -9.87 5.27
N ARG A 9 -1.42 -11.20 5.24
CA ARG A 9 -2.09 -12.00 6.25
C ARG A 9 -1.12 -12.41 7.34
N TYR A 10 -1.66 -12.72 8.51
CA TYR A 10 -0.88 -13.19 9.67
C TYR A 10 0.20 -12.21 10.11
N ALA A 11 -0.06 -10.91 9.98
CA ALA A 11 0.83 -9.87 10.48
C ALA A 11 0.82 -9.86 12.00
N ILE A 12 2.01 -9.88 12.62
CA ILE A 12 2.20 -9.91 14.08
C ILE A 12 2.89 -8.67 14.63
N ASN A 13 3.30 -7.74 13.75
CA ASN A 13 4.01 -6.52 14.11
C ASN A 13 3.21 -5.23 13.80
N ASP A 14 2.00 -5.38 13.29
CA ASP A 14 1.19 -4.27 12.80
C ASP A 14 0.05 -3.92 13.77
N GLY A 15 0.27 -4.13 15.08
CA GLY A 15 -0.67 -3.92 16.17
C GLY A 15 -0.87 -5.18 17.03
N PRO A 16 -1.80 -5.18 17.99
CA PRO A 16 -2.06 -6.32 18.88
C PRO A 16 -2.65 -7.51 18.12
N GLY A 17 -2.33 -8.70 18.59
CA GLY A 17 -2.81 -9.97 18.03
C GLY A 17 -2.30 -10.28 16.63
N ILE A 18 -2.95 -11.21 15.94
CA ILE A 18 -2.68 -11.55 14.55
C ILE A 18 -3.63 -10.74 13.67
N ARG A 19 -3.08 -10.08 12.65
CA ARG A 19 -3.82 -9.10 11.86
C ARG A 19 -3.76 -9.41 10.36
N ILE A 20 -4.75 -8.89 9.66
CA ILE A 20 -4.63 -8.66 8.22
C ILE A 20 -4.26 -7.20 8.00
N THR A 21 -3.22 -6.94 7.20
CA THR A 21 -2.77 -5.58 6.89
C THR A 21 -3.04 -5.27 5.42
N LEU A 22 -3.80 -4.21 5.18
CA LEU A 22 -4.09 -3.69 3.84
C LEU A 22 -3.16 -2.51 3.56
N PHE A 23 -2.39 -2.60 2.48
CA PHE A 23 -1.42 -1.58 2.09
C PHE A 23 -1.98 -0.68 1.00
N LEU A 24 -2.39 0.54 1.37
CA LEU A 24 -2.93 1.55 0.47
C LEU A 24 -1.82 2.28 -0.28
N LYS A 25 -2.03 2.59 -1.56
CA LYS A 25 -1.10 3.40 -2.36
C LYS A 25 -1.32 4.90 -2.20
N GLY A 26 -0.26 5.62 -2.42
CA GLY A 26 -0.18 7.07 -2.27
C GLY A 26 0.45 7.45 -0.94
N CYS A 27 1.56 8.16 -1.00
CA CYS A 27 2.21 8.74 0.16
C CYS A 27 2.63 10.17 -0.19
N PRO A 28 2.39 11.16 0.68
CA PRO A 28 2.84 12.53 0.47
C PRO A 28 4.34 12.67 0.78
N MET A 29 4.94 11.64 1.38
CA MET A 29 6.36 11.59 1.73
C MET A 29 7.18 10.79 0.72
N SER A 30 8.49 11.02 0.72
CA SER A 30 9.50 10.31 -0.10
C SER A 30 10.71 9.94 0.76
N CYS A 31 10.47 9.26 1.87
CA CYS A 31 11.51 8.90 2.84
C CYS A 31 12.64 8.11 2.16
N VAL A 32 13.88 8.51 2.37
CA VAL A 32 15.06 7.85 1.75
C VAL A 32 15.26 6.40 2.22
N TRP A 33 14.64 6.02 3.32
CA TRP A 33 14.64 4.64 3.85
C TRP A 33 13.29 3.91 3.65
N CYS A 34 12.45 4.37 2.71
CA CYS A 34 11.14 3.75 2.50
C CYS A 34 11.28 2.26 2.16
N HIS A 35 10.60 1.40 2.92
CA HIS A 35 10.58 -0.04 2.65
C HIS A 35 9.66 -0.43 1.50
N ASN A 36 8.64 0.39 1.22
CA ASN A 36 7.62 0.12 0.20
C ASN A 36 7.54 1.30 -0.79
N PRO A 37 8.61 1.58 -1.56
CA PRO A 37 8.64 2.73 -2.48
C PRO A 37 7.58 2.64 -3.58
N GLU A 38 7.12 1.43 -3.93
CA GLU A 38 5.99 1.20 -4.82
C GLU A 38 4.68 1.75 -4.27
N GLY A 39 4.56 1.91 -2.96
CA GLY A 39 3.41 2.52 -2.28
C GLY A 39 3.33 4.04 -2.39
N ILE A 40 4.42 4.74 -2.76
CA ILE A 40 4.48 6.21 -2.80
C ILE A 40 3.56 6.77 -3.90
N GLY A 41 3.63 6.21 -5.09
CA GLY A 41 2.85 6.69 -6.23
C GLY A 41 1.35 6.39 -6.12
N LYS A 42 0.52 7.27 -6.69
CA LYS A 42 -0.96 7.13 -6.74
C LYS A 42 -1.46 6.34 -7.95
N LYS A 43 -0.58 5.63 -8.65
CA LYS A 43 -0.93 4.82 -9.84
C LYS A 43 -0.30 3.44 -9.71
N PRO A 44 -0.87 2.41 -10.34
CA PRO A 44 -0.20 1.12 -10.47
C PRO A 44 1.21 1.30 -11.06
N VAL A 45 2.15 0.49 -10.59
CA VAL A 45 3.53 0.47 -11.10
C VAL A 45 3.92 -0.95 -11.47
N LYS A 46 4.69 -1.09 -12.55
CA LYS A 46 5.23 -2.38 -12.95
C LYS A 46 6.57 -2.59 -12.25
N LEU A 47 6.67 -3.69 -11.54
CA LEU A 47 7.88 -4.15 -10.87
C LEU A 47 8.57 -5.23 -11.69
N TYR A 48 9.89 -5.22 -11.72
CA TYR A 48 10.71 -6.24 -12.35
C TYR A 48 11.78 -6.76 -11.40
N THR A 49 11.73 -8.05 -11.14
CA THR A 49 12.71 -8.73 -10.29
C THR A 49 13.73 -9.46 -11.16
N ARG A 50 14.89 -8.83 -11.41
CA ARG A 50 15.97 -9.37 -12.25
C ARG A 50 16.41 -10.78 -11.84
N LYS A 51 16.48 -11.07 -10.53
CA LYS A 51 16.89 -12.38 -9.99
C LYS A 51 15.94 -13.53 -10.33
N LYS A 52 14.65 -13.25 -10.56
CA LYS A 52 13.66 -14.22 -10.98
C LYS A 52 13.66 -14.44 -12.50
N CYS A 53 14.16 -13.48 -13.28
CA CYS A 53 14.07 -13.54 -14.73
C CYS A 53 15.01 -14.57 -15.32
N ILE A 54 14.44 -15.51 -16.10
CA ILE A 54 15.18 -16.57 -16.80
C ILE A 54 15.56 -16.20 -18.25
N GLY A 55 15.21 -15.00 -18.72
CA GLY A 55 15.55 -14.51 -20.06
C GLY A 55 14.75 -15.15 -21.21
N CYS A 56 13.61 -15.79 -20.94
CA CYS A 56 12.83 -16.54 -21.94
C CYS A 56 12.14 -15.66 -23.01
N GLN A 57 12.09 -14.34 -22.84
CA GLN A 57 11.46 -13.36 -23.74
C GLN A 57 9.94 -13.53 -23.98
N THR A 58 9.25 -14.45 -23.31
CA THR A 58 7.80 -14.64 -23.48
C THR A 58 7.01 -13.34 -23.29
N CYS A 59 7.40 -12.53 -22.28
CA CYS A 59 6.78 -11.22 -22.01
C CYS A 59 7.04 -10.20 -23.14
N VAL A 60 8.21 -10.27 -23.80
CA VAL A 60 8.56 -9.38 -24.93
C VAL A 60 7.67 -9.71 -26.14
N HIS A 61 7.57 -10.97 -26.48
CA HIS A 61 6.77 -11.42 -27.63
C HIS A 61 5.26 -11.26 -27.42
N ALA A 62 4.79 -11.38 -26.17
CA ALA A 62 3.38 -11.25 -25.84
C ALA A 62 2.92 -9.79 -25.66
N CYS A 63 3.83 -8.82 -25.60
CA CYS A 63 3.46 -7.44 -25.39
C CYS A 63 2.76 -6.84 -26.61
N PRO A 64 1.46 -6.47 -26.54
CA PRO A 64 0.72 -5.96 -27.71
C PRO A 64 1.24 -4.60 -28.19
N GLU A 65 1.86 -3.82 -27.29
CA GLU A 65 2.38 -2.49 -27.59
C GLU A 65 3.89 -2.50 -27.96
N GLY A 66 4.55 -3.68 -27.95
CA GLY A 66 5.99 -3.79 -28.16
C GLY A 66 6.82 -2.95 -27.19
N ALA A 67 6.33 -2.80 -25.95
CA ALA A 67 6.92 -1.93 -24.93
C ALA A 67 8.04 -2.58 -24.11
N LEU A 68 8.41 -3.84 -24.39
CA LEU A 68 9.39 -4.60 -23.62
C LEU A 68 10.56 -5.03 -24.49
N GLU A 69 11.76 -4.94 -23.93
CA GLU A 69 13.01 -5.40 -24.57
C GLU A 69 13.86 -6.18 -23.56
N LEU A 70 14.48 -7.28 -24.01
CA LEU A 70 15.49 -7.98 -23.24
C LEU A 70 16.87 -7.38 -23.54
N THR A 71 17.47 -6.79 -22.51
CA THR A 71 18.83 -6.24 -22.56
C THR A 71 19.79 -7.10 -21.73
N ARG A 72 21.07 -6.72 -21.70
CA ARG A 72 22.07 -7.36 -20.80
C ARG A 72 21.73 -7.17 -19.31
N SER A 73 21.04 -6.09 -18.96
CA SER A 73 20.57 -5.80 -17.60
C SER A 73 19.24 -6.46 -17.24
N GLY A 74 18.58 -7.12 -18.19
CA GLY A 74 17.29 -7.77 -18.05
C GLY A 74 16.19 -7.13 -18.90
N ILE A 75 14.93 -7.31 -18.50
CA ILE A 75 13.80 -6.71 -19.19
C ILE A 75 13.74 -5.21 -18.90
N VAL A 76 13.72 -4.41 -19.93
CA VAL A 76 13.49 -2.96 -19.87
C VAL A 76 12.10 -2.66 -20.45
N THR A 77 11.40 -1.73 -19.84
CA THR A 77 10.09 -1.26 -20.30
C THR A 77 10.20 0.14 -20.86
N ASP A 78 9.69 0.34 -22.06
CA ASP A 78 9.41 1.66 -22.61
C ASP A 78 8.07 2.16 -22.02
N GLU A 79 8.17 3.06 -21.04
CA GLU A 79 6.99 3.59 -20.33
C GLU A 79 6.09 4.45 -21.24
N THR A 80 6.62 4.97 -22.34
CA THR A 80 5.84 5.77 -23.28
C THR A 80 4.88 4.93 -24.12
N LYS A 81 5.25 3.66 -24.36
CA LYS A 81 4.43 2.67 -25.07
C LYS A 81 3.55 1.84 -24.14
N CYS A 82 4.00 1.62 -22.91
CA CYS A 82 3.35 0.70 -21.97
C CYS A 82 1.95 1.18 -21.55
N LYS A 83 0.92 0.38 -21.83
CA LYS A 83 -0.47 0.62 -21.42
C LYS A 83 -0.84 -0.01 -20.08
N MET A 84 0.10 -0.61 -19.36
CA MET A 84 -0.15 -1.30 -18.08
C MET A 84 -1.22 -2.39 -18.17
N CYS A 85 -1.37 -3.06 -19.31
CA CYS A 85 -2.41 -4.06 -19.58
C CYS A 85 -2.26 -5.38 -18.80
N GLY A 86 -1.09 -5.66 -18.23
CA GLY A 86 -0.85 -6.86 -17.42
C GLY A 86 -0.40 -8.11 -18.19
N THR A 87 -0.55 -8.18 -19.52
CA THR A 87 -0.22 -9.36 -20.33
C THR A 87 1.17 -9.93 -20.02
N CYS A 88 2.17 -9.06 -19.90
CA CYS A 88 3.54 -9.48 -19.59
C CYS A 88 3.71 -10.13 -18.19
N VAL A 89 2.84 -9.79 -17.24
CA VAL A 89 2.80 -10.41 -15.91
C VAL A 89 2.17 -11.80 -15.99
N GLU A 90 1.03 -11.91 -16.67
CA GLU A 90 0.27 -13.16 -16.81
C GLU A 90 1.08 -14.28 -17.51
N VAL A 91 1.84 -13.91 -18.55
CA VAL A 91 2.63 -14.87 -19.33
C VAL A 91 4.00 -15.18 -18.75
N CYS A 92 4.42 -14.53 -17.64
CA CYS A 92 5.75 -14.70 -17.09
C CYS A 92 5.86 -15.99 -16.26
N PRO A 93 6.51 -17.07 -16.75
CA PRO A 93 6.56 -18.34 -16.03
C PRO A 93 7.38 -18.29 -14.75
N ALA A 94 8.26 -17.29 -14.64
CA ALA A 94 9.13 -17.07 -13.48
C ALA A 94 8.61 -16.02 -12.50
N CYS A 95 7.41 -15.46 -12.74
CA CYS A 95 6.84 -14.36 -11.93
C CYS A 95 7.86 -13.23 -11.68
N ALA A 96 8.65 -12.90 -12.71
CA ALA A 96 9.67 -11.85 -12.63
C ALA A 96 9.11 -10.45 -12.87
N LEU A 97 7.91 -10.35 -13.44
CA LEU A 97 7.15 -9.12 -13.67
C LEU A 97 5.90 -9.13 -12.80
N GLU A 98 5.57 -8.00 -12.22
CA GLU A 98 4.41 -7.82 -11.36
C GLU A 98 3.85 -6.40 -11.57
N ILE A 99 2.55 -6.22 -11.40
CA ILE A 99 1.92 -4.91 -11.28
C ILE A 99 1.56 -4.70 -9.82
N SER A 100 2.21 -3.76 -9.18
CA SER A 100 1.90 -3.33 -7.82
C SER A 100 0.89 -2.20 -7.85
N GLY A 101 -0.24 -2.42 -7.20
CA GLY A 101 -1.37 -1.51 -7.16
C GLY A 101 -2.52 -1.96 -8.06
N ARG A 102 -3.64 -2.27 -7.42
CA ARG A 102 -4.91 -2.62 -8.06
C ARG A 102 -6.03 -1.81 -7.41
N GLU A 103 -7.01 -1.39 -8.19
CA GLU A 103 -8.24 -0.84 -7.66
C GLU A 103 -9.07 -1.93 -6.98
N TRP A 104 -9.60 -1.57 -5.82
CA TRP A 104 -10.46 -2.42 -4.99
C TRP A 104 -11.74 -1.68 -4.65
N THR A 105 -12.85 -2.38 -4.72
CA THR A 105 -14.08 -1.96 -4.07
C THR A 105 -14.00 -2.27 -2.57
N VAL A 106 -14.79 -1.56 -1.76
CA VAL A 106 -14.91 -1.85 -0.33
C VAL A 106 -15.38 -3.29 -0.11
N ASN A 107 -16.33 -3.78 -0.91
CA ASN A 107 -16.81 -5.16 -0.79
C ASN A 107 -15.74 -6.22 -1.11
N GLU A 108 -14.84 -5.95 -2.04
CA GLU A 108 -13.71 -6.86 -2.31
C GLU A 108 -12.74 -6.88 -1.13
N ALA A 109 -12.39 -5.71 -0.60
CA ALA A 109 -11.50 -5.60 0.56
C ALA A 109 -12.11 -6.26 1.81
N MET A 110 -13.39 -6.03 2.09
CA MET A 110 -14.09 -6.68 3.20
C MET A 110 -14.08 -8.19 3.09
N ARG A 111 -14.35 -8.75 1.91
CA ARG A 111 -14.26 -10.21 1.70
C ARG A 111 -12.89 -10.81 2.03
N GLU A 112 -11.81 -10.06 1.81
CA GLU A 112 -10.46 -10.53 2.20
C GLU A 112 -10.25 -10.43 3.72
N ILE A 113 -10.79 -9.39 4.36
CA ILE A 113 -10.72 -9.19 5.81
C ILE A 113 -11.52 -10.29 6.51
N GLU A 114 -12.75 -10.55 6.08
CA GLU A 114 -13.67 -11.54 6.64
C GLU A 114 -13.11 -12.98 6.63
N LYS A 115 -12.26 -13.33 5.68
CA LYS A 115 -11.59 -14.64 5.62
C LYS A 115 -10.70 -14.90 6.84
N GLU A 116 -10.20 -13.85 7.48
CA GLU A 116 -9.23 -13.94 8.57
C GLU A 116 -9.87 -13.74 9.96
N THR A 117 -11.20 -13.54 10.05
CA THR A 117 -11.92 -13.27 11.33
C THR A 117 -11.64 -14.32 12.39
N ALA A 118 -11.68 -15.60 12.03
CA ALA A 118 -11.44 -16.68 12.99
C ALA A 118 -10.04 -16.64 13.63
N VAL A 119 -9.04 -16.12 12.94
CA VAL A 119 -7.68 -15.95 13.46
C VAL A 119 -7.58 -14.67 14.28
N MET A 120 -8.20 -13.60 13.80
CA MET A 120 -8.25 -12.32 14.51
C MET A 120 -8.96 -12.47 15.86
N ASP A 121 -10.10 -13.13 15.91
CA ASP A 121 -10.88 -13.36 17.16
C ASP A 121 -10.08 -14.16 18.20
N ARG A 122 -9.41 -15.22 17.76
CA ARG A 122 -8.63 -16.08 18.67
C ARG A 122 -7.38 -15.40 19.24
N SER A 123 -6.85 -14.42 18.54
CA SER A 123 -5.60 -13.72 18.90
C SER A 123 -5.83 -12.32 19.45
N GLU A 124 -7.10 -11.89 19.61
CA GLU A 124 -7.44 -10.50 19.91
C GLU A 124 -6.81 -9.51 18.91
N GLY A 125 -6.77 -9.94 17.64
CA GLY A 125 -6.21 -9.20 16.53
C GLY A 125 -7.21 -8.29 15.82
N GLY A 126 -7.05 -8.12 14.50
CA GLY A 126 -7.95 -7.29 13.70
C GLY A 126 -7.38 -6.90 12.36
N VAL A 127 -7.86 -5.81 11.79
CA VAL A 127 -7.35 -5.24 10.55
C VAL A 127 -6.45 -4.05 10.83
N THR A 128 -5.37 -3.91 10.03
CA THR A 128 -4.52 -2.71 10.00
C THR A 128 -4.53 -2.10 8.61
N PHE A 129 -4.83 -0.83 8.53
CA PHE A 129 -4.72 -0.05 7.30
C PHE A 129 -3.40 0.71 7.33
N CYS A 130 -2.53 0.40 6.38
CA CYS A 130 -1.15 0.87 6.29
C CYS A 130 -0.79 1.17 4.82
N GLY A 131 0.49 1.21 4.48
CA GLY A 131 1.00 1.20 3.11
C GLY A 131 1.87 2.38 2.76
N GLY A 132 1.43 3.24 1.85
CA GLY A 132 1.99 4.56 1.64
C GLY A 132 1.56 5.47 2.80
N GLU A 133 0.42 6.12 2.65
CA GLU A 133 -0.27 6.85 3.72
C GLU A 133 -1.78 6.60 3.57
N PRO A 134 -2.43 5.84 4.46
CA PRO A 134 -3.83 5.48 4.30
C PRO A 134 -4.77 6.70 4.30
N LEU A 135 -4.41 7.77 4.99
CA LEU A 135 -5.16 9.03 5.01
C LEU A 135 -5.18 9.77 3.65
N MET A 136 -4.39 9.32 2.66
CA MET A 136 -4.45 9.84 1.29
C MET A 136 -5.60 9.29 0.46
N GLN A 137 -6.31 8.28 0.97
CA GLN A 137 -7.52 7.71 0.37
C GLN A 137 -8.69 7.76 1.39
N PRO A 138 -9.08 8.96 1.87
CA PRO A 138 -9.94 9.10 3.04
C PRO A 138 -11.31 8.45 2.88
N ASP A 139 -11.98 8.58 1.75
CA ASP A 139 -13.34 8.05 1.57
C ASP A 139 -13.34 6.51 1.55
N PHE A 140 -12.34 5.90 0.93
CA PHE A 140 -12.18 4.45 0.92
C PHE A 140 -11.84 3.91 2.33
N LEU A 141 -10.90 4.57 3.02
CA LEU A 141 -10.51 4.22 4.38
C LEU A 141 -11.69 4.33 5.36
N LEU A 142 -12.44 5.45 5.33
CA LEU A 142 -13.58 5.68 6.21
C LEU A 142 -14.68 4.63 6.02
N GLU A 143 -14.97 4.25 4.77
CA GLU A 143 -15.96 3.22 4.48
C GLU A 143 -15.51 1.84 5.00
N LEU A 144 -14.23 1.48 4.85
CA LEU A 144 -13.67 0.25 5.40
C LEU A 144 -13.70 0.24 6.93
N LEU A 145 -13.25 1.32 7.58
CA LEU A 145 -13.31 1.45 9.04
C LEU A 145 -14.73 1.31 9.58
N THR A 146 -15.70 1.94 8.89
CA THR A 146 -17.12 1.85 9.27
C THR A 146 -17.62 0.41 9.16
N ARG A 147 -17.34 -0.26 8.04
CA ARG A 147 -17.78 -1.65 7.81
C ARG A 147 -17.13 -2.62 8.80
N CYS A 148 -15.84 -2.50 9.03
CA CYS A 148 -15.14 -3.32 10.02
C CYS A 148 -15.72 -3.12 11.43
N GLY A 149 -16.09 -1.88 11.81
CA GLY A 149 -16.73 -1.63 13.09
C GLY A 149 -18.16 -2.19 13.21
N GLN A 150 -18.90 -2.28 12.10
CA GLN A 150 -20.22 -2.94 12.09
C GLN A 150 -20.12 -4.45 12.29
N GLU A 151 -18.96 -5.03 12.00
CA GLU A 151 -18.66 -6.46 12.13
C GLU A 151 -17.80 -6.76 13.37
N ASP A 152 -17.70 -5.82 14.32
CA ASP A 152 -16.92 -5.91 15.55
C ASP A 152 -15.42 -6.25 15.34
N ILE A 153 -14.87 -5.95 14.15
CA ILE A 153 -13.45 -6.15 13.84
C ILE A 153 -12.65 -4.97 14.37
N HIS A 154 -11.64 -5.23 15.21
CA HIS A 154 -10.72 -4.22 15.74
C HIS A 154 -9.89 -3.57 14.60
N ARG A 155 -9.88 -2.22 14.56
CA ARG A 155 -9.34 -1.39 13.48
C ARG A 155 -8.11 -0.62 13.93
N ALA A 156 -6.99 -0.85 13.30
CA ALA A 156 -5.79 -0.04 13.45
C ALA A 156 -5.48 0.75 12.18
N VAL A 157 -4.97 1.96 12.35
CA VAL A 157 -4.45 2.78 11.26
C VAL A 157 -2.99 3.10 11.55
N ASP A 158 -2.09 2.60 10.68
CA ASP A 158 -0.66 2.88 10.70
C ASP A 158 -0.39 4.04 9.75
N THR A 159 -0.04 5.19 10.29
CA THR A 159 -0.03 6.47 9.59
C THR A 159 1.08 7.40 10.07
N THR A 160 1.53 8.25 9.17
CA THR A 160 2.40 9.39 9.53
C THR A 160 1.62 10.60 10.03
N LEU A 161 0.28 10.58 9.98
CA LEU A 161 -0.60 11.73 10.22
C LEU A 161 -0.35 12.93 9.30
N TYR A 162 0.38 12.79 8.20
CA TYR A 162 0.60 13.88 7.25
C TYR A 162 -0.60 14.01 6.29
N ALA A 163 -1.72 14.43 6.84
CA ALA A 163 -2.99 14.67 6.15
C ALA A 163 -3.63 15.98 6.61
N SER A 164 -4.74 16.39 6.00
CA SER A 164 -5.49 17.53 6.53
C SER A 164 -6.14 17.17 7.87
N GLU A 165 -6.25 18.14 8.77
CA GLU A 165 -6.90 17.98 10.06
C GLU A 165 -8.34 17.44 9.91
N GLU A 166 -9.06 17.89 8.88
CA GLU A 166 -10.41 17.41 8.57
C GLU A 166 -10.46 15.88 8.38
N VAL A 167 -9.53 15.34 7.59
CA VAL A 167 -9.45 13.88 7.37
C VAL A 167 -9.15 13.14 8.66
N VAL A 168 -8.17 13.62 9.44
CA VAL A 168 -7.80 13.02 10.72
C VAL A 168 -9.00 12.99 11.67
N ARG A 169 -9.70 14.12 11.84
CA ARG A 169 -10.90 14.21 12.68
C ARG A 169 -12.03 13.26 12.27
N ARG A 170 -12.18 12.98 10.97
CA ARG A 170 -13.18 12.01 10.48
C ARG A 170 -12.78 10.56 10.78
N VAL A 171 -11.49 10.25 10.82
CA VAL A 171 -10.98 8.89 11.05
C VAL A 171 -10.95 8.53 12.54
N ILE A 172 -10.63 9.48 13.42
CA ILE A 172 -10.49 9.26 14.88
C ILE A 172 -11.68 8.45 15.49
N PRO A 173 -12.95 8.81 15.28
CA PRO A 173 -14.06 8.12 15.90
C PRO A 173 -14.31 6.70 15.36
N LEU A 174 -13.67 6.32 14.27
CA LEU A 174 -13.84 5.03 13.60
C LEU A 174 -12.64 4.09 13.79
N CYS A 175 -11.57 4.55 14.45
CA CYS A 175 -10.33 3.81 14.63
C CYS A 175 -10.14 3.45 16.10
N ASP A 176 -9.80 2.20 16.38
CA ASP A 176 -9.57 1.72 17.75
C ASP A 176 -8.11 1.93 18.18
N LEU A 177 -7.18 1.97 17.23
CA LEU A 177 -5.74 2.13 17.51
C LEU A 177 -5.05 2.90 16.37
N PHE A 178 -4.30 3.94 16.74
CA PHE A 178 -3.35 4.58 15.83
C PHE A 178 -1.93 4.10 16.11
N LEU A 179 -1.24 3.62 15.07
CA LEU A 179 0.20 3.42 15.06
C LEU A 179 0.81 4.62 14.34
N VAL A 180 1.43 5.52 15.10
CA VAL A 180 1.89 6.79 14.53
C VAL A 180 3.39 6.76 14.29
N ASP A 181 3.76 6.96 13.04
CA ASP A 181 5.14 7.04 12.57
C ASP A 181 5.70 8.46 12.69
N LEU A 182 6.31 8.77 13.81
CA LEU A 182 7.05 10.03 13.98
C LEU A 182 8.48 9.87 13.44
N LYS A 183 8.67 10.16 12.15
CA LYS A 183 9.94 9.86 11.44
C LYS A 183 11.14 10.64 12.00
N LEU A 184 11.02 11.96 12.19
CA LEU A 184 12.05 12.84 12.73
C LEU A 184 11.41 14.03 13.44
N MET A 185 11.98 14.46 14.59
CA MET A 185 11.50 15.61 15.35
C MET A 185 11.99 16.96 14.78
N ASP A 186 13.17 16.98 14.19
CA ASP A 186 13.75 18.17 13.55
C ASP A 186 13.11 18.37 12.17
N SER A 187 12.44 19.51 11.97
CA SER A 187 11.67 19.79 10.75
C SER A 187 12.55 19.90 9.50
N GLU A 188 13.74 20.46 9.59
CA GLU A 188 14.64 20.57 8.44
C GLU A 188 15.17 19.19 8.03
N LYS A 189 15.54 18.35 8.99
CA LYS A 189 15.93 16.96 8.72
C LYS A 189 14.73 16.15 8.19
N HIS A 190 13.53 16.37 8.72
CA HIS A 190 12.33 15.73 8.23
C HIS A 190 12.08 16.10 6.77
N ARG A 191 12.18 17.39 6.42
CA ARG A 191 12.08 17.84 5.03
C ARG A 191 13.15 17.24 4.13
N HIS A 192 14.40 17.18 4.61
CA HIS A 192 15.53 16.64 3.84
C HIS A 192 15.38 15.14 3.57
N TYR A 193 15.00 14.35 4.56
CA TYR A 193 14.97 12.89 4.47
C TYR A 193 13.60 12.30 4.13
N CYS A 194 12.50 12.99 4.42
CA CYS A 194 11.14 12.51 4.17
C CYS A 194 10.43 13.30 3.07
N GLY A 195 11.05 14.35 2.53
CA GLY A 195 10.51 15.17 1.44
C GLY A 195 9.54 16.27 1.87
N VAL A 196 9.08 16.28 3.12
CA VAL A 196 8.12 17.24 3.69
C VAL A 196 8.52 17.63 5.12
N PRO A 197 8.14 18.83 5.60
CA PRO A 197 8.34 19.20 7.00
C PRO A 197 7.37 18.46 7.93
N ASN A 198 7.62 18.48 9.26
CA ASN A 198 6.84 17.70 10.24
C ASN A 198 5.77 18.49 10.99
N GLU A 199 5.62 19.79 10.78
CA GLU A 199 4.67 20.63 11.51
C GLU A 199 3.25 20.07 11.48
N ARG A 200 2.77 19.67 10.30
CA ARG A 200 1.44 19.06 10.12
C ARG A 200 1.28 17.75 10.89
N VAL A 201 2.31 16.92 10.94
CA VAL A 201 2.31 15.69 11.75
C VAL A 201 2.14 16.01 13.22
N LEU A 202 2.93 16.98 13.73
CA LEU A 202 2.91 17.41 15.13
C LEU A 202 1.62 18.13 15.51
N GLU A 203 1.00 18.86 14.59
CA GLU A 203 -0.32 19.49 14.78
C GLU A 203 -1.42 18.42 14.91
N ASN A 204 -1.43 17.43 14.04
CA ASN A 204 -2.41 16.34 14.06
C ASN A 204 -2.22 15.36 15.23
N LEU A 205 -1.06 15.34 15.86
CA LEU A 205 -0.75 14.49 17.01
C LEU A 205 -1.25 15.09 18.35
N ARG A 206 -1.61 16.37 18.37
CA ARG A 206 -2.12 17.10 19.56
C ARG A 206 -3.63 16.98 19.71
#